data_9784b13891118dd7f5db80b4ddc98a79
#
_entry.id   9784b13891118dd7f5db80b4ddc98a79
#
_cell.length_a   1.000
_cell.length_b   1.000
_cell.length_c   1.000
_cell.angle_alpha   90.00
_cell.angle_beta   90.00
_cell.angle_gamma   90.00
#
_symmetry.space_group_name_H-M   'P 1'
#
loop_
_entity.id
_entity.type
_entity.pdbx_description
1 polymer ?
#
loop_
_entity_poly.entity_id
_entity_poly.type
_entity_poly.pdbx_seq_one_letter_code
_entity_poly.pdbx_strand_id
1 'polypeptide(L)'
;MSMSEEKNPIPFGEPMDYPVLDKISAPEDLRKLPESSLPELARELRHFIVDSVSKTGGHLSSSLGAVELAIALHYVFNTPYDRIVWDVGHQAYAHKILTGRREGMAKLRQLGGISGFPKRSESEYDAFGTAHSSTSISAALGMAVAAHLAGERDRWAIAVIGDGALTGGMAIEALNDAGVWKKGVKLLVIVNDNDCSISPPAGALSKNLAKIVSTRAFNCAREISKRVLKPVPHLWEVAKLMERQTIGFFSPQAALFSTFDLNYYGPVDGHDIFALVEVLKNLRQMDCPMVLHTATIKGKGYAFAEADPTLYHGVSPFNPKVGIIKSGKPSAPTYTQIFSRWVNSMAARDHRLYAITPAMREGSGLVEFEKNFPDRYRDVAIAEQHAVTYAAGLACGGLKPVVAIYSTFLQRALDQLIHDVALQNLPVMFAVDRGGIVGADGATHQGVFDIAELRSVPNMTVMTPSNERETRLLLNTAFAMDTPAAVRYPRGKGPGTDPGEDFETVEIGRALKRRTGTRTAFLGFGSMTNVLEKLSLIHISEPTRPIS
;
A
#
# COMPACT_ATOMS: atom_id res chain seq x y z
N MET A 1 15.91 -5.83 -44.00
CA MET A 1 14.49 -5.84 -43.59
C MET A 1 14.30 -4.70 -42.62
N SER A 2 13.40 -3.80 -42.98
CA SER A 2 13.23 -2.46 -42.43
C SER A 2 13.02 -2.46 -40.91
N MET A 3 13.75 -1.60 -40.22
CA MET A 3 13.45 -1.15 -38.86
C MET A 3 12.05 -0.55 -38.92
N SER A 4 11.10 -1.15 -38.19
CA SER A 4 9.79 -0.56 -37.98
C SER A 4 9.98 0.82 -37.37
N GLU A 5 9.47 1.85 -38.02
CA GLU A 5 9.36 3.20 -37.51
C GLU A 5 8.76 3.14 -36.09
N GLU A 6 9.54 3.46 -35.07
CA GLU A 6 9.02 3.83 -33.76
C GLU A 6 8.14 5.05 -33.97
N LYS A 7 6.82 4.82 -34.02
CA LYS A 7 5.87 5.93 -33.97
C LYS A 7 6.19 6.76 -32.73
N ASN A 8 6.46 8.04 -32.93
CA ASN A 8 6.69 8.98 -31.83
C ASN A 8 5.57 8.80 -30.79
N PRO A 9 5.92 8.59 -29.50
CA PRO A 9 4.92 8.37 -28.48
C PRO A 9 3.97 9.57 -28.41
N ILE A 10 2.65 9.32 -28.46
CA ILE A 10 1.65 10.36 -28.29
C ILE A 10 1.84 10.96 -26.89
N PRO A 11 2.01 12.27 -26.75
CA PRO A 11 2.19 12.91 -25.45
C PRO A 11 0.97 12.69 -24.55
N PHE A 12 1.18 12.39 -23.29
CA PHE A 12 0.09 12.28 -22.32
C PHE A 12 -0.71 13.59 -22.23
N GLY A 13 -2.04 13.45 -22.15
CA GLY A 13 -2.98 14.57 -22.18
C GLY A 13 -3.37 15.05 -23.57
N GLU A 14 -2.94 14.33 -24.62
CA GLU A 14 -3.49 14.44 -25.98
C GLU A 14 -4.46 13.27 -26.22
N PRO A 15 -5.51 13.48 -27.03
CA PRO A 15 -6.41 12.40 -27.43
C PRO A 15 -5.63 11.29 -28.14
N MET A 16 -5.93 10.05 -27.77
CA MET A 16 -5.35 8.85 -28.37
C MET A 16 -6.46 7.88 -28.72
N ASP A 17 -6.37 7.26 -29.90
CA ASP A 17 -7.19 6.13 -30.26
C ASP A 17 -6.65 4.84 -29.62
N TYR A 18 -7.54 3.93 -29.25
CA TYR A 18 -7.21 2.68 -28.58
C TYR A 18 -7.58 1.45 -29.40
N PRO A 19 -7.02 1.26 -30.61
CA PRO A 19 -7.50 0.26 -31.58
C PRO A 19 -7.35 -1.19 -31.11
N VAL A 20 -6.49 -1.48 -30.15
CA VAL A 20 -6.36 -2.82 -29.54
C VAL A 20 -7.24 -2.92 -28.30
N LEU A 21 -7.19 -1.93 -27.41
CA LEU A 21 -7.96 -1.92 -26.15
C LEU A 21 -9.48 -1.86 -26.40
N ASP A 22 -9.92 -1.19 -27.49
CA ASP A 22 -11.34 -1.11 -27.88
C ASP A 22 -11.96 -2.47 -28.25
N LYS A 23 -11.13 -3.48 -28.53
CA LYS A 23 -11.56 -4.85 -28.82
C LYS A 23 -11.75 -5.70 -27.57
N ILE A 24 -11.39 -5.18 -26.38
CA ILE A 24 -11.36 -5.94 -25.14
C ILE A 24 -12.47 -5.44 -24.23
N SER A 25 -13.49 -6.27 -24.05
CA SER A 25 -14.55 -6.08 -23.06
C SER A 25 -14.38 -7.01 -21.85
N ALA A 26 -13.69 -8.14 -22.04
CA ALA A 26 -13.43 -9.14 -21.01
C ALA A 26 -12.09 -9.87 -21.30
N PRO A 27 -11.51 -10.60 -20.33
CA PRO A 27 -10.30 -11.37 -20.53
C PRO A 27 -10.36 -12.42 -21.67
N GLU A 28 -11.55 -12.90 -22.01
CA GLU A 28 -11.79 -13.79 -23.14
C GLU A 28 -11.41 -13.16 -24.47
N ASP A 29 -11.63 -11.87 -24.63
CA ASP A 29 -11.27 -11.13 -25.85
C ASP A 29 -9.76 -10.90 -25.91
N LEU A 30 -9.14 -10.62 -24.78
CA LEU A 30 -7.68 -10.51 -24.67
C LEU A 30 -6.99 -11.81 -25.12
N ARG A 31 -7.50 -12.98 -24.69
CA ARG A 31 -6.93 -14.30 -25.08
C ARG A 31 -7.04 -14.64 -26.55
N LYS A 32 -7.93 -13.96 -27.31
CA LYS A 32 -8.06 -14.11 -28.77
C LYS A 32 -7.05 -13.27 -29.55
N LEU A 33 -6.39 -12.30 -28.91
CA LEU A 33 -5.41 -11.44 -29.57
C LEU A 33 -4.13 -12.21 -29.91
N PRO A 34 -3.47 -11.92 -31.04
CA PRO A 34 -2.15 -12.42 -31.30
C PRO A 34 -1.14 -11.81 -30.33
N GLU A 35 -0.16 -12.58 -29.88
CA GLU A 35 0.86 -12.10 -28.93
C GLU A 35 1.59 -10.84 -29.43
N SER A 36 1.76 -10.68 -30.75
CA SER A 36 2.35 -9.49 -31.36
C SER A 36 1.61 -8.18 -31.07
N SER A 37 0.34 -8.24 -30.66
CA SER A 37 -0.47 -7.05 -30.29
C SER A 37 -0.32 -6.66 -28.83
N LEU A 38 0.24 -7.50 -27.97
CA LEU A 38 0.31 -7.26 -26.53
C LEU A 38 1.18 -6.05 -26.15
N PRO A 39 2.32 -5.76 -26.82
CA PRO A 39 3.08 -4.53 -26.54
C PRO A 39 2.29 -3.26 -26.83
N GLU A 40 1.51 -3.24 -27.90
CA GLU A 40 0.64 -2.10 -28.24
C GLU A 40 -0.47 -1.95 -27.21
N LEU A 41 -1.11 -3.05 -26.80
CA LEU A 41 -2.09 -3.03 -25.71
C LEU A 41 -1.50 -2.45 -24.42
N ALA A 42 -0.26 -2.80 -24.07
CA ALA A 42 0.40 -2.27 -22.88
C ALA A 42 0.60 -0.75 -22.99
N ARG A 43 0.97 -0.25 -24.16
CA ARG A 43 1.10 1.17 -24.45
C ARG A 43 -0.24 1.90 -24.30
N GLU A 44 -1.31 1.36 -24.89
CA GLU A 44 -2.66 1.92 -24.83
C GLU A 44 -3.21 1.95 -23.39
N LEU A 45 -3.04 0.86 -22.64
CA LEU A 45 -3.44 0.78 -21.23
C LEU A 45 -2.74 1.83 -20.36
N ARG A 46 -1.42 2.03 -20.55
CA ARG A 46 -0.68 3.06 -19.82
C ARG A 46 -1.23 4.45 -20.10
N HIS A 47 -1.44 4.76 -21.39
CA HIS A 47 -2.00 6.06 -21.77
C HIS A 47 -3.38 6.26 -21.14
N PHE A 48 -4.25 5.27 -21.22
CA PHE A 48 -5.59 5.31 -20.66
C PHE A 48 -5.58 5.46 -19.13
N ILE A 49 -4.68 4.76 -18.42
CA ILE A 49 -4.52 4.88 -16.96
C ILE A 49 -4.08 6.28 -16.58
N VAL A 50 -3.07 6.85 -17.25
CA VAL A 50 -2.59 8.22 -16.97
C VAL A 50 -3.70 9.24 -17.22
N ASP A 51 -4.41 9.14 -18.36
CA ASP A 51 -5.51 10.03 -18.71
C ASP A 51 -6.66 9.98 -17.70
N SER A 52 -7.05 8.77 -17.28
CA SER A 52 -8.13 8.57 -16.29
C SER A 52 -7.73 9.09 -14.91
N VAL A 53 -6.58 8.65 -14.39
CA VAL A 53 -6.12 8.99 -13.04
C VAL A 53 -5.75 10.46 -12.91
N SER A 54 -5.29 11.10 -13.98
CA SER A 54 -5.04 12.55 -13.99
C SER A 54 -6.30 13.36 -13.71
N LYS A 55 -7.49 12.83 -14.04
CA LYS A 55 -8.81 13.46 -13.83
C LYS A 55 -9.44 13.10 -12.50
N THR A 56 -9.29 11.85 -12.05
CA THR A 56 -9.97 11.33 -10.85
C THR A 56 -9.10 11.34 -9.60
N GLY A 57 -7.77 11.36 -9.77
CA GLY A 57 -6.82 10.96 -8.73
C GLY A 57 -6.78 9.44 -8.57
N GLY A 58 -5.81 8.94 -7.82
CA GLY A 58 -5.66 7.50 -7.57
C GLY A 58 -4.20 7.06 -7.44
N HIS A 59 -3.98 5.72 -7.47
CA HIS A 59 -2.66 5.10 -7.35
C HIS A 59 -2.05 4.95 -8.75
N LEU A 60 -1.17 5.88 -9.14
CA LEU A 60 -0.68 5.95 -10.51
C LEU A 60 0.59 5.11 -10.72
N SER A 61 1.67 5.42 -10.02
CA SER A 61 2.98 4.82 -10.32
C SER A 61 2.99 3.31 -10.14
N SER A 62 2.30 2.77 -9.14
CA SER A 62 2.18 1.32 -8.91
C SER A 62 1.39 0.64 -10.02
N SER A 63 0.30 1.25 -10.49
CA SER A 63 -0.53 0.72 -11.59
C SER A 63 0.22 0.70 -12.92
N LEU A 64 1.03 1.73 -13.21
CA LEU A 64 1.85 1.78 -14.43
C LEU A 64 2.95 0.71 -14.45
N GLY A 65 3.51 0.37 -13.28
CA GLY A 65 4.53 -0.68 -13.16
C GLY A 65 4.00 -2.10 -13.36
N ALA A 66 2.68 -2.33 -13.25
CA ALA A 66 2.07 -3.65 -13.30
C ALA A 66 1.27 -3.94 -14.58
N VAL A 67 1.38 -3.10 -15.62
CA VAL A 67 0.55 -3.21 -16.83
C VAL A 67 0.82 -4.51 -17.58
N GLU A 68 2.07 -4.81 -17.92
CA GLU A 68 2.43 -6.04 -18.64
C GLU A 68 2.10 -7.28 -17.82
N LEU A 69 2.33 -7.23 -16.50
CA LEU A 69 1.98 -8.33 -15.61
C LEU A 69 0.47 -8.61 -15.63
N ALA A 70 -0.37 -7.57 -15.57
CA ALA A 70 -1.81 -7.73 -15.64
C ALA A 70 -2.27 -8.32 -16.99
N ILE A 71 -1.69 -7.85 -18.11
CA ILE A 71 -1.98 -8.41 -19.44
C ILE A 71 -1.58 -9.88 -19.48
N ALA A 72 -0.34 -10.21 -19.10
CA ALA A 72 0.20 -11.58 -19.19
C ALA A 72 -0.62 -12.56 -18.33
N LEU A 73 -1.05 -12.14 -17.13
CA LEU A 73 -1.87 -12.95 -16.25
C LEU A 73 -3.24 -13.27 -16.88
N HIS A 74 -3.96 -12.26 -17.38
CA HIS A 74 -5.27 -12.47 -18.01
C HIS A 74 -5.18 -13.15 -19.38
N TYR A 75 -4.02 -13.06 -20.04
CA TYR A 75 -3.76 -13.75 -21.30
C TYR A 75 -3.51 -15.25 -21.11
N VAL A 76 -2.76 -15.62 -20.06
CA VAL A 76 -2.34 -17.00 -19.82
C VAL A 76 -3.33 -17.79 -18.97
N PHE A 77 -3.91 -17.17 -17.93
CA PHE A 77 -4.83 -17.82 -17.02
C PHE A 77 -6.29 -17.57 -17.39
N ASN A 78 -7.13 -18.59 -17.15
CA ASN A 78 -8.55 -18.55 -17.50
C ASN A 78 -9.38 -17.88 -16.39
N THR A 79 -9.20 -16.57 -16.21
CA THR A 79 -10.01 -15.80 -15.25
C THR A 79 -11.44 -15.59 -15.76
N PRO A 80 -12.48 -15.64 -14.89
CA PRO A 80 -12.44 -15.69 -13.43
C PRO A 80 -12.35 -17.11 -12.83
N TYR A 81 -12.29 -18.18 -13.66
CA TYR A 81 -12.10 -19.54 -13.14
C TYR A 81 -10.81 -19.65 -12.35
N ASP A 82 -9.67 -19.28 -12.93
CA ASP A 82 -8.44 -19.04 -12.19
C ASP A 82 -8.56 -17.76 -11.36
N ARG A 83 -8.04 -17.76 -10.13
CA ARG A 83 -8.23 -16.67 -9.17
C ARG A 83 -6.97 -15.85 -9.02
N ILE A 84 -7.06 -14.53 -9.21
CA ILE A 84 -5.95 -13.59 -8.98
C ILE A 84 -6.28 -12.75 -7.76
N VAL A 85 -5.36 -12.70 -6.79
CA VAL A 85 -5.43 -11.87 -5.59
C VAL A 85 -4.30 -10.84 -5.66
N TRP A 86 -4.66 -9.57 -5.79
CA TRP A 86 -3.74 -8.45 -5.82
C TRP A 86 -3.48 -7.97 -4.39
N ASP A 87 -2.25 -8.11 -3.90
CA ASP A 87 -1.86 -7.61 -2.57
C ASP A 87 -1.95 -6.08 -2.52
N VAL A 88 -2.51 -5.51 -1.47
CA VAL A 88 -2.93 -4.10 -1.42
C VAL A 88 -3.94 -3.77 -2.51
N GLY A 89 -3.65 -4.08 -3.78
CA GLY A 89 -4.52 -3.83 -4.91
C GLY A 89 -4.42 -2.42 -5.50
N HIS A 90 -3.48 -1.60 -5.05
CA HIS A 90 -3.22 -0.27 -5.59
C HIS A 90 -2.59 -0.29 -6.99
N GLN A 91 -2.09 -1.46 -7.44
CA GLN A 91 -1.54 -1.73 -8.77
C GLN A 91 -2.56 -2.35 -9.75
N ALA A 92 -3.84 -2.46 -9.37
CA ALA A 92 -4.83 -3.26 -10.09
C ALA A 92 -5.67 -2.50 -11.15
N TYR A 93 -5.26 -1.30 -11.59
CA TYR A 93 -6.08 -0.55 -12.55
C TYR A 93 -6.12 -1.20 -13.93
N ALA A 94 -4.99 -1.73 -14.42
CA ALA A 94 -4.98 -2.52 -15.65
C ALA A 94 -5.90 -3.75 -15.55
N HIS A 95 -5.88 -4.45 -14.41
CA HIS A 95 -6.82 -5.55 -14.13
C HIS A 95 -8.29 -5.10 -14.22
N LYS A 96 -8.66 -3.96 -13.60
CA LYS A 96 -10.02 -3.44 -13.67
C LYS A 96 -10.45 -3.12 -15.11
N ILE A 97 -9.57 -2.49 -15.88
CA ILE A 97 -9.85 -2.12 -17.28
C ILE A 97 -10.05 -3.38 -18.13
N LEU A 98 -9.15 -4.36 -18.02
CA LEU A 98 -9.20 -5.62 -18.79
C LEU A 98 -10.38 -6.53 -18.39
N THR A 99 -11.01 -6.29 -17.25
CA THR A 99 -12.13 -7.06 -16.72
C THR A 99 -13.46 -6.29 -16.79
N GLY A 100 -13.64 -5.47 -17.83
CA GLY A 100 -14.92 -4.85 -18.19
C GLY A 100 -15.28 -3.57 -17.43
N ARG A 101 -14.33 -2.97 -16.66
CA ARG A 101 -14.59 -1.75 -15.87
C ARG A 101 -13.95 -0.50 -16.45
N ARG A 102 -13.63 -0.50 -17.74
CA ARG A 102 -12.98 0.62 -18.44
C ARG A 102 -13.76 1.93 -18.29
N GLU A 103 -15.05 1.92 -18.54
CA GLU A 103 -15.91 3.11 -18.42
C GLU A 103 -15.99 3.61 -16.98
N GLY A 104 -15.99 2.69 -16.02
CA GLY A 104 -16.00 3.01 -14.59
C GLY A 104 -14.80 3.84 -14.11
N MET A 105 -13.68 3.82 -14.85
CA MET A 105 -12.51 4.61 -14.54
C MET A 105 -12.77 6.12 -14.51
N ALA A 106 -13.78 6.61 -15.24
CA ALA A 106 -14.21 8.00 -15.21
C ALA A 106 -14.73 8.47 -13.83
N LYS A 107 -15.15 7.52 -12.98
CA LYS A 107 -15.63 7.75 -11.60
C LYS A 107 -14.82 6.96 -10.56
N LEU A 108 -13.57 6.66 -10.87
CA LEU A 108 -12.68 5.96 -9.95
C LEU A 108 -12.60 6.67 -8.60
N ARG A 109 -12.82 5.95 -7.48
CA ARG A 109 -12.76 6.45 -6.10
C ARG A 109 -13.77 7.56 -5.77
N GLN A 110 -14.83 7.70 -6.56
CA GLN A 110 -15.91 8.66 -6.33
C GLN A 110 -17.20 7.97 -5.90
N LEU A 111 -18.12 8.73 -5.33
CA LEU A 111 -19.43 8.21 -4.93
C LEU A 111 -20.19 7.65 -6.15
N GLY A 112 -20.67 6.41 -6.03
CA GLY A 112 -21.34 5.71 -7.12
C GLY A 112 -20.42 5.24 -8.26
N GLY A 113 -19.09 5.37 -8.10
CA GLY A 113 -18.08 4.89 -9.01
C GLY A 113 -17.40 3.60 -8.52
N ILE A 114 -16.34 3.20 -9.23
CA ILE A 114 -15.56 2.01 -8.89
C ILE A 114 -14.54 2.27 -7.78
N SER A 115 -14.29 1.24 -6.99
CA SER A 115 -13.30 1.27 -5.90
C SER A 115 -11.87 1.47 -6.42
N GLY A 116 -11.02 2.12 -5.64
CA GLY A 116 -9.57 2.20 -5.90
C GLY A 116 -8.81 0.88 -5.71
N PHE A 117 -9.47 -0.13 -5.13
CA PHE A 117 -8.91 -1.45 -4.83
C PHE A 117 -9.85 -2.55 -5.35
N PRO A 118 -9.38 -3.79 -5.52
CA PRO A 118 -10.24 -4.94 -5.81
C PRO A 118 -11.34 -5.10 -4.76
N LYS A 119 -12.57 -5.33 -5.22
CA LYS A 119 -13.74 -5.45 -4.36
C LYS A 119 -14.69 -6.51 -4.91
N ARG A 120 -14.90 -7.61 -4.18
CA ARG A 120 -15.71 -8.75 -4.62
C ARG A 120 -17.14 -8.41 -5.08
N SER A 121 -17.76 -7.40 -4.45
CA SER A 121 -19.10 -6.95 -4.84
C SER A 121 -19.11 -6.07 -6.09
N GLU A 122 -17.95 -5.72 -6.64
CA GLU A 122 -17.81 -4.91 -7.85
C GLU A 122 -17.64 -5.77 -9.11
N SER A 123 -16.96 -6.92 -9.00
CA SER A 123 -16.66 -7.79 -10.13
C SER A 123 -16.37 -9.22 -9.68
N GLU A 124 -16.78 -10.20 -10.47
CA GLU A 124 -16.43 -11.62 -10.28
C GLU A 124 -14.93 -11.90 -10.48
N TYR A 125 -14.22 -11.02 -11.18
CA TYR A 125 -12.77 -11.08 -11.36
C TYR A 125 -11.99 -10.62 -10.13
N ASP A 126 -12.61 -9.89 -9.21
CA ASP A 126 -12.03 -9.52 -7.93
C ASP A 126 -12.20 -10.68 -6.94
N ALA A 127 -11.37 -11.70 -7.07
CA ALA A 127 -11.47 -12.94 -6.29
C ALA A 127 -11.44 -12.70 -4.78
N PHE A 128 -10.72 -11.66 -4.33
CA PHE A 128 -10.60 -11.25 -2.94
C PHE A 128 -10.60 -9.72 -2.81
N GLY A 129 -11.29 -9.19 -1.83
CA GLY A 129 -11.24 -7.75 -1.49
C GLY A 129 -9.93 -7.43 -0.78
N THR A 130 -9.22 -6.41 -1.28
CA THR A 130 -7.92 -6.00 -0.72
C THR A 130 -7.92 -4.52 -0.39
N ALA A 131 -6.86 -4.01 0.14
CA ALA A 131 -6.40 -2.65 0.36
C ALA A 131 -5.35 -2.59 1.49
N HIS A 132 -5.42 -3.48 2.48
CA HIS A 132 -4.33 -3.72 3.42
C HIS A 132 -3.37 -4.75 2.85
N SER A 133 -2.08 -4.59 3.12
CA SER A 133 -1.00 -5.41 2.57
C SER A 133 -0.89 -6.79 3.19
N SER A 134 -0.11 -7.65 2.54
CA SER A 134 0.41 -8.91 3.07
C SER A 134 -0.65 -10.02 3.26
N THR A 135 -1.83 -9.86 2.63
CA THR A 135 -2.95 -10.81 2.76
C THR A 135 -3.08 -11.76 1.57
N SER A 136 -2.49 -11.43 0.43
CA SER A 136 -2.73 -12.12 -0.84
C SER A 136 -2.29 -13.57 -0.85
N ILE A 137 -1.14 -13.89 -0.25
CA ILE A 137 -0.60 -15.26 -0.24
C ILE A 137 -1.52 -16.17 0.57
N SER A 138 -1.91 -15.75 1.79
CA SER A 138 -2.84 -16.52 2.63
C SER A 138 -4.18 -16.75 1.94
N ALA A 139 -4.74 -15.69 1.32
CA ALA A 139 -6.03 -15.80 0.62
C ALA A 139 -5.94 -16.72 -0.61
N ALA A 140 -4.89 -16.60 -1.42
CA ALA A 140 -4.67 -17.44 -2.58
C ALA A 140 -4.39 -18.89 -2.19
N LEU A 141 -3.59 -19.15 -1.13
CA LEU A 141 -3.36 -20.49 -0.61
C LEU A 141 -4.67 -21.15 -0.19
N GLY A 142 -5.51 -20.44 0.58
CA GLY A 142 -6.83 -20.94 0.96
C GLY A 142 -7.71 -21.28 -0.24
N MET A 143 -7.69 -20.47 -1.30
CA MET A 143 -8.42 -20.75 -2.56
C MET A 143 -7.84 -21.95 -3.30
N ALA A 144 -6.51 -22.10 -3.37
CA ALA A 144 -5.86 -23.23 -4.01
C ALA A 144 -6.18 -24.56 -3.28
N VAL A 145 -6.15 -24.54 -1.95
CA VAL A 145 -6.52 -25.70 -1.13
C VAL A 145 -8.00 -26.05 -1.30
N ALA A 146 -8.89 -25.07 -1.32
CA ALA A 146 -10.32 -25.30 -1.57
C ALA A 146 -10.57 -25.91 -2.95
N ALA A 147 -9.89 -25.43 -3.99
CA ALA A 147 -9.97 -25.99 -5.34
C ALA A 147 -9.46 -27.44 -5.38
N HIS A 148 -8.34 -27.72 -4.72
CA HIS A 148 -7.78 -29.07 -4.60
C HIS A 148 -8.78 -30.04 -3.95
N LEU A 149 -9.39 -29.66 -2.82
CA LEU A 149 -10.38 -30.47 -2.11
C LEU A 149 -11.68 -30.65 -2.90
N ALA A 150 -12.06 -29.66 -3.70
CA ALA A 150 -13.21 -29.76 -4.61
C ALA A 150 -12.94 -30.60 -5.87
N GLY A 151 -11.73 -31.08 -6.07
CA GLY A 151 -11.32 -31.84 -7.26
C GLY A 151 -11.11 -30.96 -8.52
N GLU A 152 -11.05 -29.65 -8.37
CA GLU A 152 -10.83 -28.68 -9.46
C GLU A 152 -9.33 -28.57 -9.80
N ARG A 153 -8.76 -29.65 -10.31
CA ARG A 153 -7.33 -29.85 -10.49
C ARG A 153 -6.64 -28.88 -11.44
N ASP A 154 -7.40 -28.18 -12.29
CA ASP A 154 -6.86 -27.24 -13.28
C ASP A 154 -6.96 -25.79 -12.84
N ARG A 155 -7.60 -25.51 -11.68
CA ARG A 155 -7.77 -24.16 -11.16
C ARG A 155 -6.50 -23.67 -10.47
N TRP A 156 -6.04 -22.49 -10.88
CA TRP A 156 -4.93 -21.78 -10.25
C TRP A 156 -5.43 -20.71 -9.30
N ALA A 157 -4.73 -20.54 -8.19
CA ALA A 157 -4.80 -19.35 -7.35
C ALA A 157 -3.46 -18.61 -7.42
N ILE A 158 -3.51 -17.32 -7.71
CA ILE A 158 -2.35 -16.49 -7.99
C ILE A 158 -2.36 -15.32 -7.03
N ALA A 159 -1.30 -15.16 -6.23
CA ALA A 159 -1.07 -14.01 -5.38
C ALA A 159 -0.05 -13.09 -6.05
N VAL A 160 -0.40 -11.83 -6.28
CA VAL A 160 0.54 -10.80 -6.77
C VAL A 160 0.87 -9.89 -5.62
N ILE A 161 2.10 -9.97 -5.10
CA ILE A 161 2.57 -9.24 -3.92
C ILE A 161 3.78 -8.38 -4.25
N GLY A 162 3.79 -7.13 -3.77
CA GLY A 162 4.96 -6.26 -3.88
C GLY A 162 6.05 -6.62 -2.86
N ASP A 163 7.30 -6.25 -3.15
CA ASP A 163 8.46 -6.43 -2.28
C ASP A 163 8.25 -5.81 -0.88
N GLY A 164 7.64 -4.63 -0.81
CA GLY A 164 7.29 -3.99 0.47
C GLY A 164 6.26 -4.79 1.27
N ALA A 165 5.21 -5.31 0.64
CA ALA A 165 4.16 -6.09 1.29
C ALA A 165 4.67 -7.47 1.74
N LEU A 166 5.69 -8.01 1.09
CA LEU A 166 6.34 -9.26 1.46
C LEU A 166 7.07 -9.16 2.81
N THR A 167 7.38 -7.94 3.30
CA THR A 167 8.00 -7.73 4.62
C THR A 167 7.03 -7.94 5.78
N GLY A 168 5.73 -7.99 5.53
CA GLY A 168 4.72 -8.24 6.56
C GLY A 168 4.78 -9.66 7.09
N GLY A 169 4.65 -9.83 8.43
CA GLY A 169 4.73 -11.13 9.10
C GLY A 169 3.80 -12.18 8.49
N MET A 170 2.53 -11.81 8.23
CA MET A 170 1.55 -12.73 7.66
C MET A 170 1.93 -13.26 6.26
N ALA A 171 2.64 -12.46 5.44
CA ALA A 171 3.15 -12.95 4.15
C ALA A 171 4.21 -14.05 4.34
N ILE A 172 5.09 -13.89 5.32
CA ILE A 172 6.12 -14.89 5.68
C ILE A 172 5.47 -16.16 6.28
N GLU A 173 4.48 -16.00 7.16
CA GLU A 173 3.68 -17.10 7.71
C GLU A 173 3.00 -17.90 6.60
N ALA A 174 2.41 -17.22 5.62
CA ALA A 174 1.76 -17.86 4.48
C ALA A 174 2.74 -18.59 3.55
N LEU A 175 3.95 -18.07 3.34
CA LEU A 175 5.00 -18.77 2.60
C LEU A 175 5.45 -20.03 3.33
N ASN A 176 5.61 -19.96 4.65
CA ASN A 176 5.96 -21.11 5.48
C ASN A 176 4.89 -22.21 5.41
N ASP A 177 3.61 -21.85 5.47
CA ASP A 177 2.51 -22.82 5.32
C ASP A 177 2.41 -23.36 3.88
N ALA A 178 2.58 -22.52 2.87
CA ALA A 178 2.53 -22.94 1.47
C ALA A 178 3.56 -24.00 1.12
N GLY A 179 4.72 -23.99 1.75
CA GLY A 179 5.80 -24.96 1.53
C GLY A 179 5.49 -26.39 1.99
N VAL A 180 4.49 -26.57 2.85
CA VAL A 180 4.02 -27.90 3.27
C VAL A 180 3.29 -28.63 2.14
N TRP A 181 2.69 -27.91 1.22
CA TRP A 181 1.93 -28.43 0.09
C TRP A 181 2.83 -28.78 -1.08
N LYS A 182 2.86 -30.05 -1.53
CA LYS A 182 3.80 -30.52 -2.58
C LYS A 182 3.13 -30.70 -3.94
N LYS A 183 1.99 -31.38 -4.00
CA LYS A 183 1.27 -31.67 -5.25
C LYS A 183 -0.22 -31.42 -5.10
N GLY A 184 -0.85 -31.01 -6.20
CA GLY A 184 -2.29 -30.83 -6.29
C GLY A 184 -2.79 -29.49 -5.77
N VAL A 185 -1.98 -28.67 -5.10
CA VAL A 185 -2.31 -27.31 -4.69
C VAL A 185 -1.62 -26.33 -5.65
N LYS A 186 -2.39 -25.76 -6.58
CA LYS A 186 -1.91 -24.87 -7.63
C LYS A 186 -1.88 -23.44 -7.14
N LEU A 187 -0.82 -23.06 -6.42
CA LEU A 187 -0.55 -21.72 -5.94
C LEU A 187 0.65 -21.12 -6.70
N LEU A 188 0.45 -19.94 -7.30
CA LEU A 188 1.53 -19.12 -7.85
C LEU A 188 1.64 -17.82 -7.07
N VAL A 189 2.76 -17.61 -6.38
CA VAL A 189 3.10 -16.34 -5.73
C VAL A 189 3.98 -15.54 -6.68
N ILE A 190 3.54 -14.38 -7.10
CA ILE A 190 4.31 -13.46 -7.94
C ILE A 190 4.81 -12.32 -7.07
N VAL A 191 6.12 -12.27 -6.87
CA VAL A 191 6.79 -11.14 -6.19
C VAL A 191 7.08 -10.08 -7.24
N ASN A 192 6.35 -8.98 -7.17
CA ASN A 192 6.55 -7.81 -8.03
C ASN A 192 7.53 -6.84 -7.35
N ASP A 193 8.80 -6.97 -7.70
CA ASP A 193 9.90 -6.19 -7.15
C ASP A 193 10.13 -4.94 -8.01
N ASN A 194 10.01 -3.77 -7.40
CA ASN A 194 10.20 -2.49 -8.08
C ASN A 194 11.12 -1.53 -7.32
N ASP A 195 11.96 -2.04 -6.43
CA ASP A 195 12.95 -1.31 -5.62
C ASP A 195 12.35 -0.17 -4.76
N CYS A 196 11.02 -0.07 -4.67
CA CYS A 196 10.34 1.03 -3.99
C CYS A 196 9.07 0.56 -3.28
N SER A 197 9.05 0.62 -1.95
CA SER A 197 7.80 0.75 -1.20
C SER A 197 7.22 2.17 -1.35
N ILE A 198 6.34 2.64 -0.45
CA ILE A 198 5.90 4.05 -0.41
C ILE A 198 7.09 4.97 -0.12
N SER A 199 8.04 4.51 0.72
CA SER A 199 9.31 5.14 1.07
C SER A 199 10.48 4.33 0.49
N PRO A 200 11.73 4.80 0.53
CA PRO A 200 12.90 3.98 0.23
C PRO A 200 12.88 2.64 0.98
N PRO A 201 13.44 1.55 0.42
CA PRO A 201 13.32 0.21 0.99
C PRO A 201 13.77 0.16 2.45
N ALA A 202 12.85 -0.18 3.35
CA ALA A 202 13.13 -0.39 4.77
C ALA A 202 13.31 -1.90 5.06
N GLY A 203 14.26 -2.21 5.94
CA GLY A 203 14.58 -3.58 6.33
C GLY A 203 15.56 -4.31 5.40
N ALA A 204 16.09 -5.43 5.88
CA ALA A 204 17.13 -6.19 5.19
C ALA A 204 16.58 -6.96 3.98
N LEU A 205 15.35 -7.47 4.08
CA LEU A 205 14.72 -8.27 3.02
C LEU A 205 14.55 -7.43 1.75
N SER A 206 13.88 -6.28 1.82
CA SER A 206 13.69 -5.38 0.67
C SER A 206 15.03 -4.89 0.09
N LYS A 207 15.99 -4.53 0.95
CA LYS A 207 17.33 -4.12 0.50
C LYS A 207 18.09 -5.23 -0.23
N ASN A 208 17.89 -6.49 0.14
CA ASN A 208 18.55 -7.63 -0.51
C ASN A 208 17.83 -8.02 -1.80
N LEU A 209 16.51 -7.89 -1.89
CA LEU A 209 15.76 -8.06 -3.14
C LEU A 209 16.21 -7.00 -4.16
N ALA A 210 16.29 -5.74 -3.76
CA ALA A 210 16.69 -4.61 -4.59
C ALA A 210 18.12 -4.69 -5.18
N LYS A 211 19.09 -5.21 -4.44
CA LYS A 211 20.50 -5.24 -4.86
C LYS A 211 20.77 -6.04 -6.14
N ILE A 212 19.95 -7.00 -6.51
CA ILE A 212 20.19 -7.89 -7.66
C ILE A 212 19.64 -7.29 -8.95
N VAL A 213 18.50 -6.61 -8.89
CA VAL A 213 17.93 -5.93 -10.06
C VAL A 213 18.86 -4.82 -10.57
N SER A 214 19.59 -4.16 -9.65
CA SER A 214 20.49 -3.05 -9.95
C SER A 214 21.90 -3.45 -10.43
N THR A 215 22.29 -4.73 -10.38
CA THR A 215 23.65 -5.13 -10.76
C THR A 215 23.86 -5.22 -12.28
N ARG A 216 24.93 -4.56 -12.77
CA ARG A 216 25.40 -4.70 -14.17
C ARG A 216 25.56 -6.15 -14.62
N ALA A 217 25.81 -7.09 -13.69
CA ALA A 217 25.90 -8.51 -13.94
C ALA A 217 24.59 -9.12 -14.46
N PHE A 218 23.41 -8.68 -13.97
CA PHE A 218 22.12 -9.14 -14.45
C PHE A 218 21.86 -8.69 -15.91
N ASN A 219 22.16 -7.44 -16.22
CA ASN A 219 22.04 -6.91 -17.58
C ASN A 219 23.02 -7.57 -18.55
N CYS A 220 24.23 -7.91 -18.09
CA CYS A 220 25.24 -8.61 -18.91
C CYS A 220 24.87 -10.08 -19.14
N ALA A 221 24.38 -10.80 -18.14
CA ALA A 221 23.92 -12.19 -18.28
C ALA A 221 22.71 -12.28 -19.23
N ARG A 222 21.78 -11.32 -19.15
CA ARG A 222 20.62 -11.19 -20.05
C ARG A 222 21.02 -10.98 -21.53
N GLU A 223 22.01 -10.14 -21.79
CA GLU A 223 22.53 -9.87 -23.14
C GLU A 223 23.28 -11.08 -23.71
N ILE A 224 24.07 -11.79 -22.88
CA ILE A 224 24.83 -12.97 -23.28
C ILE A 224 23.88 -14.15 -23.56
N SER A 225 22.87 -14.39 -22.73
CA SER A 225 21.90 -15.48 -22.95
C SER A 225 21.05 -15.25 -24.21
N LYS A 226 20.67 -14.00 -24.52
CA LYS A 226 19.98 -13.67 -25.78
C LYS A 226 20.85 -13.88 -27.04
N ARG A 227 22.18 -13.68 -26.96
CA ARG A 227 23.09 -13.80 -28.13
C ARG A 227 23.65 -15.19 -28.38
N VAL A 228 23.91 -15.96 -27.32
CA VAL A 228 24.67 -17.21 -27.42
C VAL A 228 23.79 -18.46 -27.57
N LEU A 229 22.54 -18.44 -27.07
CA LEU A 229 21.70 -19.64 -26.94
C LEU A 229 20.60 -19.79 -27.98
N LYS A 230 20.35 -18.81 -28.84
CA LYS A 230 19.35 -18.88 -29.93
C LYS A 230 19.61 -19.90 -31.07
N PRO A 231 20.83 -20.40 -31.37
CA PRO A 231 21.02 -21.24 -32.55
C PRO A 231 20.86 -22.75 -32.34
N VAL A 232 20.74 -23.29 -31.12
CA VAL A 232 20.74 -24.76 -30.91
C VAL A 232 19.66 -25.21 -29.92
N PRO A 233 18.54 -25.80 -30.39
CA PRO A 233 17.38 -26.16 -29.54
C PRO A 233 17.69 -27.14 -28.39
N HIS A 234 18.58 -28.11 -28.61
CA HIS A 234 18.92 -29.11 -27.58
C HIS A 234 19.83 -28.57 -26.46
N LEU A 235 20.71 -27.61 -26.77
CA LEU A 235 21.56 -26.96 -25.79
C LEU A 235 20.73 -25.96 -24.92
N TRP A 236 19.65 -25.47 -25.45
CA TRP A 236 18.71 -24.60 -24.73
C TRP A 236 17.99 -25.33 -23.58
N GLU A 237 17.58 -26.60 -23.79
CA GLU A 237 16.96 -27.38 -22.69
C GLU A 237 17.97 -27.78 -21.60
N VAL A 238 19.20 -28.12 -21.99
CA VAL A 238 20.30 -28.42 -21.05
C VAL A 238 20.76 -27.14 -20.34
N ALA A 239 20.81 -26.01 -21.02
CA ALA A 239 21.10 -24.72 -20.41
C ALA A 239 19.99 -24.26 -19.46
N LYS A 240 18.72 -24.49 -19.80
CA LYS A 240 17.58 -24.31 -18.87
C LYS A 240 17.69 -25.20 -17.61
N LEU A 241 18.16 -26.42 -17.76
CA LEU A 241 18.35 -27.35 -16.64
C LEU A 241 19.53 -26.94 -15.75
N MET A 242 20.64 -26.49 -16.36
CA MET A 242 21.81 -25.97 -15.65
C MET A 242 21.55 -24.58 -15.06
N GLU A 243 20.80 -23.72 -15.72
CA GLU A 243 20.34 -22.44 -15.20
C GLU A 243 19.43 -22.64 -13.99
N ARG A 244 18.54 -23.63 -14.03
CA ARG A 244 17.72 -24.05 -12.85
C ARG A 244 18.58 -24.48 -11.66
N GLN A 245 19.69 -25.18 -11.89
CA GLN A 245 20.55 -25.67 -10.79
C GLN A 245 21.61 -24.65 -10.37
N THR A 246 22.07 -23.76 -11.26
CA THR A 246 23.22 -22.90 -10.97
C THR A 246 22.80 -21.48 -10.53
N ILE A 247 21.78 -20.87 -11.15
CA ILE A 247 21.30 -19.52 -10.76
C ILE A 247 20.45 -19.61 -9.49
N GLY A 248 19.62 -20.65 -9.34
CA GLY A 248 18.83 -20.88 -8.13
C GLY A 248 19.68 -21.08 -6.86
N PHE A 249 20.87 -21.67 -6.98
CA PHE A 249 21.74 -21.92 -5.82
C PHE A 249 22.56 -20.70 -5.34
N PHE A 250 22.74 -19.67 -6.19
CA PHE A 250 23.63 -18.56 -5.89
C PHE A 250 22.92 -17.22 -5.66
N SER A 251 21.59 -17.13 -5.79
CA SER A 251 20.87 -15.91 -5.44
C SER A 251 20.36 -15.95 -4.00
N PRO A 252 20.57 -14.91 -3.19
CA PRO A 252 20.03 -14.84 -1.82
C PRO A 252 18.51 -15.01 -1.77
N GLN A 253 17.79 -14.65 -2.83
CA GLN A 253 16.34 -14.79 -2.95
C GLN A 253 15.92 -16.25 -3.13
N ALA A 254 16.60 -16.98 -4.02
CA ALA A 254 16.35 -18.40 -4.19
C ALA A 254 16.59 -19.16 -2.87
N ALA A 255 17.65 -18.79 -2.12
CA ALA A 255 17.94 -19.35 -0.81
C ALA A 255 16.79 -19.06 0.20
N LEU A 256 16.22 -17.84 0.20
CA LEU A 256 15.09 -17.51 1.07
C LEU A 256 13.88 -18.40 0.79
N PHE A 257 13.44 -18.48 -0.48
CA PHE A 257 12.24 -19.25 -0.82
C PHE A 257 12.45 -20.77 -0.73
N SER A 258 13.69 -21.25 -0.98
CA SER A 258 14.03 -22.67 -0.76
C SER A 258 14.00 -23.06 0.72
N THR A 259 14.21 -22.12 1.64
CA THR A 259 14.04 -22.37 3.08
C THR A 259 12.59 -22.72 3.44
N PHE A 260 11.63 -22.20 2.67
CA PHE A 260 10.20 -22.55 2.77
C PHE A 260 9.83 -23.75 1.89
N ASP A 261 10.80 -24.43 1.27
CA ASP A 261 10.57 -25.56 0.36
C ASP A 261 9.69 -25.21 -0.87
N LEU A 262 9.78 -23.97 -1.34
CA LEU A 262 9.09 -23.45 -2.51
C LEU A 262 10.05 -23.36 -3.71
N ASN A 263 9.56 -23.75 -4.89
CA ASN A 263 10.28 -23.57 -6.14
C ASN A 263 10.30 -22.08 -6.50
N TYR A 264 11.48 -21.53 -6.73
CA TYR A 264 11.69 -20.14 -7.10
C TYR A 264 12.09 -20.01 -8.57
N TYR A 265 11.47 -19.08 -9.29
CA TYR A 265 11.75 -18.73 -10.69
C TYR A 265 11.97 -17.23 -10.82
N GLY A 266 13.03 -16.83 -11.50
CA GLY A 266 13.33 -15.42 -11.75
C GLY A 266 14.71 -14.98 -11.26
N PRO A 267 14.97 -13.65 -11.24
CA PRO A 267 14.06 -12.59 -11.65
C PRO A 267 13.81 -12.52 -13.15
N VAL A 268 12.56 -12.24 -13.55
CA VAL A 268 12.13 -12.01 -14.92
C VAL A 268 11.87 -10.53 -15.13
N ASP A 269 12.24 -9.98 -16.30
CA ASP A 269 11.89 -8.61 -16.65
C ASP A 269 10.38 -8.46 -16.77
N GLY A 270 9.77 -7.76 -15.80
CA GLY A 270 8.32 -7.56 -15.72
C GLY A 270 7.77 -6.62 -16.80
N HIS A 271 8.63 -6.02 -17.64
CA HIS A 271 8.24 -5.21 -18.80
C HIS A 271 8.50 -5.91 -20.15
N ASP A 272 9.10 -7.09 -20.15
CA ASP A 272 9.16 -7.96 -21.33
C ASP A 272 7.93 -8.87 -21.36
N ILE A 273 6.88 -8.41 -22.06
CA ILE A 273 5.59 -9.12 -22.09
C ILE A 273 5.69 -10.50 -22.72
N PHE A 274 6.59 -10.70 -23.70
CA PHE A 274 6.78 -12.01 -24.32
C PHE A 274 7.46 -12.98 -23.37
N ALA A 275 8.47 -12.52 -22.63
CA ALA A 275 9.13 -13.34 -21.62
C ALA A 275 8.16 -13.71 -20.49
N LEU A 276 7.31 -12.76 -20.03
CA LEU A 276 6.28 -13.02 -19.02
C LEU A 276 5.28 -14.08 -19.50
N VAL A 277 4.75 -13.94 -20.71
CA VAL A 277 3.76 -14.90 -21.28
C VAL A 277 4.39 -16.28 -21.41
N GLU A 278 5.62 -16.39 -21.89
CA GLU A 278 6.33 -17.67 -22.04
C GLU A 278 6.55 -18.36 -20.68
N VAL A 279 7.07 -17.61 -19.69
CA VAL A 279 7.31 -18.14 -18.36
C VAL A 279 6.01 -18.57 -17.69
N LEU A 280 4.96 -17.76 -17.74
CA LEU A 280 3.66 -18.09 -17.14
C LEU A 280 3.01 -19.31 -17.81
N LYS A 281 3.12 -19.48 -19.14
CA LYS A 281 2.65 -20.69 -19.83
C LYS A 281 3.39 -21.94 -19.34
N ASN A 282 4.70 -21.86 -19.09
CA ASN A 282 5.49 -22.97 -18.58
C ASN A 282 5.12 -23.29 -17.12
N LEU A 283 4.97 -22.27 -16.26
CA LEU A 283 4.59 -22.45 -14.86
C LEU A 283 3.18 -23.03 -14.69
N ARG A 284 2.26 -22.68 -15.60
CA ARG A 284 0.89 -23.23 -15.61
C ARG A 284 0.85 -24.76 -15.78
N GLN A 285 1.89 -25.39 -16.33
CA GLN A 285 1.98 -26.85 -16.47
C GLN A 285 2.46 -27.55 -15.20
N MET A 286 2.88 -26.80 -14.21
CA MET A 286 3.35 -27.36 -12.93
C MET A 286 2.16 -27.72 -12.03
N ASP A 287 2.42 -28.52 -10.98
CA ASP A 287 1.37 -29.02 -10.07
C ASP A 287 1.81 -28.89 -8.61
N CYS A 288 2.35 -27.73 -8.22
CA CYS A 288 2.80 -27.46 -6.86
C CYS A 288 2.85 -25.95 -6.59
N PRO A 289 2.87 -25.53 -5.31
CA PRO A 289 3.14 -24.15 -4.95
C PRO A 289 4.51 -23.66 -5.45
N MET A 290 4.56 -22.43 -5.96
CA MET A 290 5.79 -21.85 -6.50
C MET A 290 5.82 -20.33 -6.40
N VAL A 291 7.01 -19.77 -6.55
CA VAL A 291 7.27 -18.32 -6.54
C VAL A 291 7.87 -17.88 -7.86
N LEU A 292 7.27 -16.88 -8.50
CA LEU A 292 7.82 -16.14 -9.63
C LEU A 292 8.25 -14.75 -9.17
N HIS A 293 9.50 -14.41 -9.37
CA HIS A 293 10.02 -13.07 -9.09
C HIS A 293 10.08 -12.26 -10.40
N THR A 294 9.42 -11.11 -10.42
CA THR A 294 9.38 -10.18 -11.54
C THR A 294 9.99 -8.85 -11.13
N ALA A 295 10.90 -8.32 -11.95
CA ALA A 295 11.49 -7.00 -11.75
C ALA A 295 10.76 -5.98 -12.60
N THR A 296 10.25 -4.91 -11.98
CA THR A 296 9.47 -3.86 -12.64
C THR A 296 9.99 -2.46 -12.30
N ILE A 297 9.51 -1.46 -13.00
CA ILE A 297 9.80 -0.04 -12.73
C ILE A 297 8.50 0.65 -12.35
N LYS A 298 8.46 1.20 -11.15
CA LYS A 298 7.31 1.96 -10.66
C LYS A 298 7.16 3.26 -11.47
N GLY A 299 5.96 3.52 -12.01
CA GLY A 299 5.72 4.67 -12.88
C GLY A 299 6.06 4.46 -14.36
N LYS A 300 6.40 3.23 -14.77
CA LYS A 300 6.86 2.86 -16.12
C LYS A 300 6.07 3.52 -17.24
N GLY A 301 6.81 4.17 -18.16
CA GLY A 301 6.25 4.80 -19.36
C GLY A 301 5.72 6.23 -19.14
N TYR A 302 5.70 6.74 -17.90
CA TYR A 302 5.37 8.15 -17.63
C TYR A 302 6.54 8.82 -16.89
N ALA A 303 7.32 9.64 -17.62
CA ALA A 303 8.61 10.17 -17.18
C ALA A 303 8.56 10.88 -15.80
N PHE A 304 7.49 11.64 -15.52
CA PHE A 304 7.33 12.28 -14.21
C PHE A 304 7.16 11.27 -13.06
N ALA A 305 6.45 10.16 -13.31
CA ALA A 305 6.25 9.12 -12.32
C ALA A 305 7.48 8.22 -12.15
N GLU A 306 8.26 8.01 -13.19
CA GLU A 306 9.56 7.33 -13.09
C GLU A 306 10.59 8.16 -12.32
N ALA A 307 10.57 9.49 -12.50
CA ALA A 307 11.49 10.41 -11.81
C ALA A 307 11.19 10.56 -10.30
N ASP A 308 9.91 10.54 -9.90
CA ASP A 308 9.48 10.61 -8.49
C ASP A 308 8.31 9.65 -8.24
N PRO A 309 8.57 8.34 -8.12
CA PRO A 309 7.53 7.34 -7.91
C PRO A 309 6.75 7.53 -6.61
N THR A 310 7.33 8.18 -5.62
CA THR A 310 6.72 8.48 -4.32
C THR A 310 5.66 9.57 -4.45
N LEU A 311 5.98 10.66 -5.12
CA LEU A 311 5.04 11.75 -5.41
C LEU A 311 3.84 11.25 -6.23
N TYR A 312 4.09 10.34 -7.18
CA TYR A 312 3.07 9.75 -8.05
C TYR A 312 2.47 8.44 -7.51
N HIS A 313 2.75 8.06 -6.26
CA HIS A 313 2.15 6.88 -5.65
C HIS A 313 0.63 7.04 -5.50
N GLY A 314 0.18 8.10 -4.82
CA GLY A 314 -1.23 8.43 -4.62
C GLY A 314 -1.50 9.89 -4.97
N VAL A 315 -2.06 10.13 -6.16
CA VAL A 315 -2.20 11.49 -6.70
C VAL A 315 -3.63 12.04 -6.57
N SER A 316 -3.72 13.35 -6.38
CA SER A 316 -4.94 14.12 -6.66
C SER A 316 -5.00 14.43 -8.16
N PRO A 317 -6.14 14.91 -8.70
CA PRO A 317 -6.21 15.37 -10.10
C PRO A 317 -5.09 16.33 -10.46
N PHE A 318 -4.48 16.13 -11.63
CA PHE A 318 -3.34 16.93 -12.11
C PHE A 318 -3.33 17.03 -13.64
N ASN A 319 -2.53 17.92 -14.20
CA ASN A 319 -2.35 18.03 -15.65
C ASN A 319 -1.23 17.06 -16.12
N PRO A 320 -1.52 16.03 -16.92
CA PRO A 320 -0.52 15.05 -17.31
C PRO A 320 0.58 15.57 -18.24
N LYS A 321 0.39 16.74 -18.88
CA LYS A 321 1.42 17.38 -19.73
C LYS A 321 2.55 18.02 -18.94
N VAL A 322 2.25 18.52 -17.73
CA VAL A 322 3.21 19.29 -16.91
C VAL A 322 3.50 18.63 -15.56
N GLY A 323 2.79 17.53 -15.25
CA GLY A 323 2.94 16.82 -13.99
C GLY A 323 2.28 17.52 -12.80
N ILE A 324 2.64 17.09 -11.58
CA ILE A 324 2.14 17.65 -10.33
C ILE A 324 2.91 18.91 -9.97
N ILE A 325 2.21 20.05 -9.94
CA ILE A 325 2.79 21.32 -9.51
C ILE A 325 2.45 21.54 -8.03
N LYS A 326 3.47 21.62 -7.18
CA LYS A 326 3.30 21.98 -5.77
C LYS A 326 2.87 23.46 -5.69
N SER A 327 1.65 23.72 -5.20
CA SER A 327 1.20 25.10 -5.01
C SER A 327 1.97 25.76 -3.86
N GLY A 328 2.62 26.90 -4.14
CA GLY A 328 3.34 27.67 -3.13
C GLY A 328 2.45 28.56 -2.23
N LYS A 329 1.12 28.42 -2.29
CA LYS A 329 0.21 29.26 -1.49
C LYS A 329 0.27 28.87 -0.02
N PRO A 330 0.47 29.82 0.91
CA PRO A 330 0.35 29.56 2.34
C PRO A 330 -1.05 29.00 2.66
N SER A 331 -1.10 27.94 3.41
CA SER A 331 -2.36 27.35 3.85
C SER A 331 -2.25 26.94 5.33
N ALA A 332 -3.37 26.92 6.06
CA ALA A 332 -3.38 26.41 7.43
C ALA A 332 -2.74 25.02 7.49
N PRO A 333 -1.98 24.71 8.53
CA PRO A 333 -1.31 23.41 8.65
C PRO A 333 -2.33 22.28 8.78
N THR A 334 -1.98 21.11 8.24
CA THR A 334 -2.71 19.87 8.51
C THR A 334 -2.35 19.34 9.89
N TYR A 335 -3.19 18.47 10.45
CA TYR A 335 -2.90 17.79 11.73
C TYR A 335 -1.57 17.02 11.66
N THR A 336 -1.29 16.34 10.56
CA THR A 336 0.00 15.67 10.30
C THR A 336 1.19 16.65 10.37
N GLN A 337 1.04 17.87 9.83
CA GLN A 337 2.10 18.90 9.90
C GLN A 337 2.27 19.45 11.32
N ILE A 338 1.20 19.52 12.11
CA ILE A 338 1.31 19.90 13.53
C ILE A 338 2.06 18.82 14.29
N PHE A 339 1.73 17.57 14.10
CA PHE A 339 2.49 16.44 14.65
C PHE A 339 3.96 16.48 14.24
N SER A 340 4.26 16.70 12.95
CA SER A 340 5.62 16.79 12.44
C SER A 340 6.44 17.89 13.14
N ARG A 341 5.88 19.08 13.31
CA ARG A 341 6.54 20.18 14.04
C ARG A 341 6.72 19.83 15.51
N TRP A 342 5.68 19.25 16.13
CA TRP A 342 5.71 18.86 17.53
C TRP A 342 6.79 17.81 17.81
N VAL A 343 6.86 16.73 17.04
CA VAL A 343 7.81 15.63 17.30
C VAL A 343 9.25 16.09 17.16
N ASN A 344 9.55 16.99 16.20
CA ASN A 344 10.87 17.61 16.06
C ASN A 344 11.20 18.51 17.25
N SER A 345 10.28 19.39 17.67
CA SER A 345 10.50 20.30 18.80
C SER A 345 10.62 19.55 20.13
N MET A 346 9.83 18.48 20.34
CA MET A 346 9.91 17.66 21.54
C MET A 346 11.20 16.84 21.59
N ALA A 347 11.65 16.28 20.47
CA ALA A 347 12.92 15.54 20.41
C ALA A 347 14.15 16.41 20.66
N ALA A 348 14.10 17.67 20.28
CA ALA A 348 15.15 18.64 20.63
C ALA A 348 15.21 18.92 22.14
N ARG A 349 14.07 18.81 22.84
CA ARG A 349 13.95 19.04 24.29
C ARG A 349 14.19 17.79 25.12
N ASP A 350 13.69 16.63 24.68
CA ASP A 350 13.80 15.37 25.42
C ASP A 350 14.49 14.30 24.55
N HIS A 351 15.68 13.92 24.94
CA HIS A 351 16.51 12.95 24.23
C HIS A 351 15.96 11.50 24.30
N ARG A 352 15.01 11.21 25.18
CA ARG A 352 14.36 9.91 25.31
C ARG A 352 13.36 9.63 24.18
N LEU A 353 12.88 10.69 23.47
CA LEU A 353 11.93 10.52 22.37
C LEU A 353 12.56 9.70 21.25
N TYR A 354 11.88 8.62 20.87
CA TYR A 354 12.22 7.76 19.73
C TYR A 354 10.99 7.59 18.84
N ALA A 355 11.06 7.96 17.55
CA ALA A 355 9.94 7.89 16.62
C ALA A 355 9.98 6.63 15.76
N ILE A 356 8.83 5.96 15.65
CA ILE A 356 8.66 4.72 14.89
C ILE A 356 7.48 4.90 13.92
N THR A 357 7.62 4.38 12.70
CA THR A 357 6.49 4.26 11.76
C THR A 357 6.57 2.97 10.95
N PRO A 358 5.45 2.28 10.69
CA PRO A 358 5.40 1.15 9.79
C PRO A 358 5.15 1.63 8.35
N ALA A 359 6.22 1.82 7.55
CA ALA A 359 6.21 2.19 6.13
C ALA A 359 5.47 3.48 5.76
N MET A 360 5.25 4.39 6.73
CA MET A 360 4.45 5.60 6.52
C MET A 360 5.19 6.90 6.81
N ARG A 361 6.49 6.96 6.52
CA ARG A 361 7.36 8.11 6.80
C ARG A 361 6.77 9.44 6.30
N GLU A 362 6.42 9.52 5.02
CA GLU A 362 5.85 10.71 4.38
C GLU A 362 4.44 11.00 4.93
N GLY A 363 3.63 9.96 4.99
CA GLY A 363 2.23 10.05 5.39
C GLY A 363 2.03 10.43 6.85
N SER A 364 2.95 10.05 7.72
CA SER A 364 2.95 10.41 9.15
C SER A 364 3.75 11.67 9.47
N GLY A 365 4.38 12.33 8.46
CA GLY A 365 5.10 13.59 8.66
C GLY A 365 6.47 13.44 9.35
N LEU A 366 7.15 12.31 9.19
CA LEU A 366 8.43 12.02 9.85
C LEU A 366 9.67 12.24 8.96
N VAL A 367 9.51 12.78 7.75
CA VAL A 367 10.63 13.02 6.81
C VAL A 367 11.68 13.98 7.41
N GLU A 368 11.23 15.07 8.05
CA GLU A 368 12.11 16.03 8.69
C GLU A 368 12.74 15.45 9.97
N PHE A 369 11.99 14.65 10.71
CA PHE A 369 12.47 13.97 11.91
C PHE A 369 13.62 13.01 11.61
N GLU A 370 13.50 12.19 10.57
CA GLU A 370 14.57 11.29 10.13
C GLU A 370 15.87 12.04 9.81
N LYS A 371 15.75 13.22 9.17
CA LYS A 371 16.92 14.07 8.88
C LYS A 371 17.58 14.64 10.11
N ASN A 372 16.76 15.15 11.06
CA ASN A 372 17.25 15.86 12.24
C ASN A 372 17.73 14.90 13.34
N PHE A 373 17.12 13.71 13.44
CA PHE A 373 17.36 12.75 14.50
C PHE A 373 17.46 11.30 13.98
N PRO A 374 18.38 10.99 13.04
CA PRO A 374 18.44 9.68 12.37
C PRO A 374 18.63 8.51 13.34
N ASP A 375 19.36 8.71 14.45
CA ASP A 375 19.62 7.66 15.46
C ASP A 375 18.41 7.41 16.38
N ARG A 376 17.39 8.26 16.33
CA ARG A 376 16.17 8.16 17.13
C ARG A 376 14.92 7.98 16.28
N TYR A 377 15.10 7.44 15.08
CA TYR A 377 14.06 7.17 14.10
C TYR A 377 14.16 5.74 13.58
N ARG A 378 13.00 5.11 13.39
CA ARG A 378 12.92 3.83 12.70
C ARG A 378 11.68 3.71 11.85
N ASP A 379 11.87 3.47 10.56
CA ASP A 379 10.87 2.86 9.70
C ASP A 379 11.05 1.35 9.76
N VAL A 380 10.03 0.63 10.21
CA VAL A 380 10.08 -0.83 10.39
C VAL A 380 9.52 -1.59 9.19
N ALA A 381 9.34 -0.92 8.04
CA ALA A 381 8.61 -1.44 6.88
C ALA A 381 7.14 -1.74 7.22
N ILE A 382 6.43 -2.55 6.40
CA ILE A 382 5.01 -2.87 6.65
C ILE A 382 4.93 -3.96 7.74
N ALA A 383 5.19 -3.57 8.98
CA ALA A 383 5.28 -4.47 10.12
C ALA A 383 4.71 -3.80 11.38
N GLU A 384 3.40 -3.57 11.40
CA GLU A 384 2.70 -2.84 12.45
C GLU A 384 2.82 -3.53 13.81
N GLN A 385 2.71 -4.85 13.85
CA GLN A 385 2.90 -5.66 15.06
C GLN A 385 4.30 -5.47 15.64
N HIS A 386 5.32 -5.59 14.80
CA HIS A 386 6.71 -5.34 15.20
C HIS A 386 6.92 -3.90 15.69
N ALA A 387 6.31 -2.89 15.05
CA ALA A 387 6.41 -1.50 15.48
C ALA A 387 5.99 -1.32 16.94
N VAL A 388 4.88 -1.94 17.34
CA VAL A 388 4.32 -1.81 18.68
C VAL A 388 5.14 -2.58 19.72
N THR A 389 5.50 -3.82 19.45
CA THR A 389 6.36 -4.61 20.38
C THR A 389 7.77 -4.00 20.50
N TYR A 390 8.32 -3.50 19.39
CA TYR A 390 9.61 -2.79 19.41
C TYR A 390 9.54 -1.52 20.27
N ALA A 391 8.44 -0.75 20.18
CA ALA A 391 8.20 0.40 21.05
C ALA A 391 8.13 -0.01 22.53
N ALA A 392 7.44 -1.12 22.84
CA ALA A 392 7.41 -1.66 24.20
C ALA A 392 8.81 -1.96 24.74
N GLY A 393 9.66 -2.61 23.93
CA GLY A 393 11.05 -2.89 24.28
C GLY A 393 11.89 -1.62 24.53
N LEU A 394 11.71 -0.57 23.70
CA LEU A 394 12.37 0.73 23.91
C LEU A 394 11.91 1.41 25.21
N ALA A 395 10.61 1.32 25.53
CA ALA A 395 10.07 1.84 26.78
C ALA A 395 10.65 1.12 28.01
N CYS A 396 10.80 -0.21 27.96
CA CYS A 396 11.50 -0.98 28.98
C CYS A 396 12.97 -0.55 29.13
N GLY A 397 13.61 -0.09 28.05
CA GLY A 397 14.94 0.47 28.05
C GLY A 397 15.03 1.93 28.52
N GLY A 398 13.94 2.55 28.97
CA GLY A 398 13.89 3.91 29.52
C GLY A 398 13.70 5.01 28.47
N LEU A 399 13.42 4.68 27.22
CA LEU A 399 13.05 5.65 26.20
C LEU A 399 11.54 5.96 26.25
N LYS A 400 11.13 7.04 25.59
CA LYS A 400 9.74 7.41 25.37
C LYS A 400 9.39 7.28 23.88
N PRO A 401 8.98 6.09 23.44
CA PRO A 401 8.70 5.84 22.03
C PRO A 401 7.36 6.47 21.60
N VAL A 402 7.37 7.01 20.36
CA VAL A 402 6.19 7.55 19.67
C VAL A 402 5.95 6.73 18.41
N VAL A 403 4.89 5.96 18.38
CA VAL A 403 4.46 5.18 17.22
C VAL A 403 3.50 6.03 16.38
N ALA A 404 3.97 6.49 15.21
CA ALA A 404 3.17 7.25 14.26
C ALA A 404 2.53 6.30 13.24
N ILE A 405 1.24 6.08 13.35
CA ILE A 405 0.51 5.06 12.61
C ILE A 405 -0.88 5.57 12.20
N TYR A 406 -1.41 5.07 11.07
CA TYR A 406 -2.79 5.37 10.70
C TYR A 406 -3.79 4.53 11.53
N SER A 407 -4.93 5.12 11.83
CA SER A 407 -6.01 4.47 12.57
C SER A 407 -6.35 3.08 12.01
N THR A 408 -6.58 2.98 10.71
CA THR A 408 -6.91 1.70 10.05
C THR A 408 -5.78 0.65 10.13
N PHE A 409 -4.51 1.07 10.17
CA PHE A 409 -3.36 0.15 10.25
C PHE A 409 -3.04 -0.29 11.67
N LEU A 410 -3.42 0.51 12.67
CA LEU A 410 -3.29 0.13 14.08
C LEU A 410 -4.06 -1.15 14.43
N GLN A 411 -5.17 -1.44 13.74
CA GLN A 411 -5.95 -2.67 13.89
C GLN A 411 -5.08 -3.94 13.82
N ARG A 412 -4.03 -3.95 12.96
CA ARG A 412 -3.14 -5.11 12.79
C ARG A 412 -2.25 -5.36 14.01
N ALA A 413 -2.05 -4.37 14.86
CA ALA A 413 -1.19 -4.44 16.03
C ALA A 413 -1.97 -4.33 17.36
N LEU A 414 -3.27 -4.60 17.34
CA LEU A 414 -4.12 -4.47 18.52
C LEU A 414 -3.72 -5.46 19.63
N ASP A 415 -3.37 -6.70 19.28
CA ASP A 415 -2.88 -7.68 20.25
C ASP A 415 -1.61 -7.20 20.95
N GLN A 416 -0.62 -6.70 20.20
CA GLN A 416 0.65 -6.19 20.74
C GLN A 416 0.43 -4.92 21.58
N LEU A 417 -0.54 -4.09 21.21
CA LEU A 417 -0.91 -2.94 22.01
C LEU A 417 -1.51 -3.35 23.35
N ILE A 418 -2.36 -4.37 23.37
CA ILE A 418 -2.97 -4.91 24.60
C ILE A 418 -1.91 -5.62 25.44
N HIS A 419 -1.26 -6.64 24.87
CA HIS A 419 -0.39 -7.56 25.60
C HIS A 419 0.97 -6.95 25.93
N ASP A 420 1.66 -6.35 24.93
CA ASP A 420 3.04 -5.92 25.10
C ASP A 420 3.15 -4.52 25.71
N VAL A 421 2.16 -3.66 25.53
CA VAL A 421 2.19 -2.27 26.00
C VAL A 421 1.26 -2.05 27.19
N ALA A 422 -0.04 -2.23 27.01
CA ALA A 422 -1.03 -1.79 28.00
C ALA A 422 -1.07 -2.66 29.24
N LEU A 423 -0.97 -3.99 29.10
CA LEU A 423 -0.92 -4.92 30.23
C LEU A 423 0.28 -4.64 31.14
N GLN A 424 1.40 -4.25 30.55
CA GLN A 424 2.64 -3.90 31.25
C GLN A 424 2.68 -2.41 31.66
N ASN A 425 1.66 -1.62 31.33
CA ASN A 425 1.53 -0.19 31.60
C ASN A 425 2.75 0.63 31.14
N LEU A 426 3.29 0.32 29.94
CA LEU A 426 4.47 0.96 29.41
C LEU A 426 4.17 2.33 28.77
N PRO A 427 5.03 3.36 28.95
CA PRO A 427 4.81 4.72 28.45
C PRO A 427 5.07 4.83 26.94
N VAL A 428 4.29 4.11 26.14
CA VAL A 428 4.30 4.19 24.68
C VAL A 428 3.20 5.16 24.23
N MET A 429 3.58 6.14 23.42
CA MET A 429 2.67 7.10 22.84
C MET A 429 2.31 6.69 21.40
N PHE A 430 1.02 6.61 21.11
CA PHE A 430 0.50 6.37 19.76
C PHE A 430 -0.02 7.68 19.15
N ALA A 431 0.63 8.16 18.10
CA ALA A 431 0.17 9.26 17.26
C ALA A 431 -0.69 8.67 16.11
N VAL A 432 -2.01 8.62 16.33
CA VAL A 432 -2.96 7.93 15.45
C VAL A 432 -3.53 8.92 14.45
N ASP A 433 -2.98 8.91 13.25
CA ASP A 433 -3.41 9.75 12.14
C ASP A 433 -4.59 9.11 11.37
N ARG A 434 -5.33 9.89 10.59
CA ARG A 434 -6.49 9.47 9.78
C ARG A 434 -7.63 8.89 10.61
N GLY A 435 -7.83 9.39 11.82
CA GLY A 435 -9.00 9.03 12.62
C GLY A 435 -10.29 9.56 12.00
N GLY A 436 -11.34 8.72 11.92
CA GLY A 436 -12.65 9.07 11.35
C GLY A 436 -12.75 8.81 9.85
N ILE A 437 -13.62 9.56 9.19
CA ILE A 437 -13.87 9.43 7.75
C ILE A 437 -12.75 10.07 6.96
N VAL A 438 -12.12 9.31 6.07
CA VAL A 438 -10.95 9.76 5.30
C VAL A 438 -11.20 9.90 3.79
N GLY A 439 -12.34 9.43 3.29
CA GLY A 439 -12.83 9.69 1.93
C GLY A 439 -12.39 8.68 0.87
N ALA A 440 -11.61 9.13 -0.10
CA ALA A 440 -11.43 8.50 -1.41
C ALA A 440 -10.88 7.05 -1.42
N ASP A 441 -10.18 6.60 -0.40
CA ASP A 441 -9.68 5.22 -0.31
C ASP A 441 -10.76 4.22 0.15
N GLY A 442 -11.96 4.70 0.43
CA GLY A 442 -13.14 3.87 0.67
C GLY A 442 -13.17 3.19 2.04
N ALA A 443 -14.00 2.16 2.16
CA ALA A 443 -14.33 1.50 3.42
C ALA A 443 -13.11 0.92 4.16
N THR A 444 -12.08 0.51 3.44
CA THR A 444 -10.89 -0.16 3.98
C THR A 444 -9.93 0.78 4.72
N HIS A 445 -10.03 2.10 4.48
CA HIS A 445 -9.11 3.10 5.05
C HIS A 445 -9.78 4.04 6.06
N GLN A 446 -11.09 3.85 6.36
CA GLN A 446 -11.77 4.67 7.36
C GLN A 446 -11.25 4.35 8.77
N GLY A 447 -10.89 5.39 9.52
CA GLY A 447 -10.43 5.26 10.90
C GLY A 447 -11.60 5.30 11.89
N VAL A 448 -12.46 4.29 11.87
CA VAL A 448 -13.73 4.28 12.64
C VAL A 448 -13.75 3.29 13.79
N PHE A 449 -12.77 2.39 13.88
CA PHE A 449 -12.73 1.38 14.93
C PHE A 449 -11.80 1.75 16.10
N ASP A 450 -10.80 2.59 15.87
CA ASP A 450 -9.74 2.94 16.81
C ASP A 450 -10.25 3.40 18.19
N ILE A 451 -11.30 4.23 18.25
CA ILE A 451 -11.85 4.65 19.54
C ILE A 451 -12.46 3.46 20.30
N ALA A 452 -13.22 2.59 19.61
CA ALA A 452 -13.83 1.44 20.25
C ALA A 452 -12.76 0.43 20.72
N GLU A 453 -11.75 0.17 19.90
CA GLU A 453 -10.63 -0.70 20.21
C GLU A 453 -9.81 -0.16 21.41
N LEU A 454 -9.35 1.07 21.33
CA LEU A 454 -8.51 1.68 22.38
C LEU A 454 -9.25 1.85 23.71
N ARG A 455 -10.55 2.14 23.70
CA ARG A 455 -11.37 2.25 24.93
C ARG A 455 -11.53 0.94 25.66
N SER A 456 -11.45 -0.19 24.98
CA SER A 456 -11.54 -1.52 25.62
C SER A 456 -10.25 -1.94 26.32
N VAL A 457 -9.15 -1.22 26.07
CA VAL A 457 -7.81 -1.58 26.56
C VAL A 457 -7.55 -0.94 27.94
N PRO A 458 -7.27 -1.73 28.99
CA PRO A 458 -6.91 -1.20 30.29
C PRO A 458 -5.65 -0.32 30.23
N ASN A 459 -5.58 0.67 31.13
CA ASN A 459 -4.45 1.62 31.25
C ASN A 459 -4.27 2.58 30.07
N MET A 460 -5.02 2.42 28.97
CA MET A 460 -4.92 3.27 27.79
C MET A 460 -5.66 4.59 27.97
N THR A 461 -4.95 5.71 27.79
CA THR A 461 -5.57 7.04 27.74
C THR A 461 -5.76 7.46 26.29
N VAL A 462 -7.02 7.73 25.89
CA VAL A 462 -7.39 8.12 24.52
C VAL A 462 -7.74 9.59 24.46
N MET A 463 -7.05 10.36 23.62
CA MET A 463 -7.17 11.79 23.45
C MET A 463 -7.56 12.15 22.01
N THR A 464 -8.53 13.03 21.83
CA THR A 464 -9.00 13.46 20.49
C THR A 464 -9.11 14.98 20.44
N PRO A 465 -8.18 15.69 19.76
CA PRO A 465 -8.20 17.14 19.69
C PRO A 465 -9.31 17.68 18.79
N SER A 466 -9.87 18.83 19.16
CA SER A 466 -10.88 19.54 18.39
C SER A 466 -10.31 20.52 17.35
N ASN A 467 -9.09 20.99 17.56
CA ASN A 467 -8.41 21.98 16.72
C ASN A 467 -6.88 21.83 16.80
N GLU A 468 -6.16 22.69 16.09
CA GLU A 468 -4.72 22.68 15.98
C GLU A 468 -4.02 22.93 17.32
N ARG A 469 -4.52 23.88 18.12
CA ARG A 469 -3.95 24.18 19.45
C ARG A 469 -4.09 22.99 20.40
N GLU A 470 -5.28 22.43 20.46
CA GLU A 470 -5.56 21.28 21.32
C GLU A 470 -4.74 20.05 20.89
N THR A 471 -4.47 19.90 19.57
CA THR A 471 -3.58 18.84 19.09
C THR A 471 -2.22 18.93 19.76
N ARG A 472 -1.60 20.11 19.77
CA ARG A 472 -0.30 20.29 20.40
C ARG A 472 -0.33 20.03 21.91
N LEU A 473 -1.34 20.55 22.60
CA LEU A 473 -1.50 20.35 24.04
C LEU A 473 -1.68 18.86 24.40
N LEU A 474 -2.48 18.12 23.64
CA LEU A 474 -2.69 16.69 23.88
C LEU A 474 -1.45 15.84 23.53
N LEU A 475 -0.70 16.22 22.50
CA LEU A 475 0.59 15.59 22.20
C LEU A 475 1.60 15.80 23.36
N ASN A 476 1.67 17.03 23.90
CA ASN A 476 2.49 17.33 25.08
C ASN A 476 2.07 16.47 26.28
N THR A 477 0.75 16.42 26.53
CA THR A 477 0.16 15.68 27.66
C THR A 477 0.44 14.19 27.55
N ALA A 478 0.19 13.59 26.37
CA ALA A 478 0.44 12.17 26.12
C ALA A 478 1.91 11.80 26.31
N PHE A 479 2.82 12.63 25.83
CA PHE A 479 4.26 12.40 25.98
C PHE A 479 4.75 12.55 27.44
N ALA A 480 4.10 13.41 28.23
CA ALA A 480 4.41 13.58 29.64
C ALA A 480 3.97 12.41 30.52
N MET A 481 3.01 11.59 30.04
CA MET A 481 2.47 10.45 30.81
C MET A 481 3.51 9.33 30.96
N ASP A 482 3.41 8.60 32.08
CA ASP A 482 4.18 7.37 32.33
C ASP A 482 3.34 6.10 32.12
N THR A 483 2.23 6.24 31.39
CA THR A 483 1.29 5.18 31.01
C THR A 483 1.04 5.24 29.50
N PRO A 484 0.51 4.18 28.88
CA PRO A 484 0.21 4.20 27.44
C PRO A 484 -0.85 5.25 27.10
N ALA A 485 -0.61 6.00 26.01
CA ALA A 485 -1.51 7.06 25.57
C ALA A 485 -1.63 7.10 24.04
N ALA A 486 -2.81 7.43 23.54
CA ALA A 486 -3.08 7.64 22.13
C ALA A 486 -3.65 9.04 21.89
N VAL A 487 -3.03 9.78 20.97
CA VAL A 487 -3.57 11.03 20.43
C VAL A 487 -4.06 10.76 19.01
N ARG A 488 -5.37 10.80 18.83
CA ARG A 488 -6.05 10.45 17.60
C ARG A 488 -6.59 11.69 16.91
N TYR A 489 -6.12 11.98 15.69
CA TYR A 489 -6.50 13.17 14.92
C TYR A 489 -6.92 12.83 13.49
N PRO A 490 -7.81 13.69 12.87
CA PRO A 490 -8.32 13.41 11.54
C PRO A 490 -7.34 13.76 10.43
N ARG A 491 -7.61 13.27 9.22
CA ARG A 491 -6.94 13.70 7.99
C ARG A 491 -7.33 15.14 7.65
N GLY A 492 -6.38 15.96 7.25
CA GLY A 492 -6.62 17.30 6.72
C GLY A 492 -6.31 18.42 7.68
N LYS A 493 -7.01 19.55 7.52
CA LYS A 493 -6.81 20.78 8.29
C LYS A 493 -7.89 20.93 9.35
N GLY A 494 -7.54 21.62 10.43
CA GLY A 494 -8.50 22.06 11.45
C GLY A 494 -9.15 23.41 11.09
N PRO A 495 -9.81 24.04 12.08
CA PRO A 495 -10.50 25.33 11.90
C PRO A 495 -9.56 26.54 11.67
N GLY A 496 -8.25 26.37 11.75
CA GLY A 496 -7.26 27.44 11.56
C GLY A 496 -6.78 28.11 12.86
N THR A 497 -6.88 27.42 13.98
CA THR A 497 -6.36 27.88 15.27
C THR A 497 -4.84 27.81 15.31
N ASP A 498 -4.18 28.84 15.86
CA ASP A 498 -2.71 28.80 16.03
C ASP A 498 -2.34 27.64 16.97
N PRO A 499 -1.51 26.67 16.53
CA PRO A 499 -1.09 25.55 17.37
C PRO A 499 -0.17 25.97 18.54
N GLY A 500 0.47 27.13 18.47
CA GLY A 500 1.51 27.54 19.40
C GLY A 500 2.79 26.72 19.31
N GLU A 501 3.78 27.07 20.12
CA GLU A 501 5.09 26.38 20.17
C GLU A 501 5.47 25.89 21.58
N ASP A 502 4.63 26.17 22.58
CA ASP A 502 4.85 25.81 23.99
C ASP A 502 4.74 24.30 24.26
N PHE A 503 5.04 23.91 25.48
CA PHE A 503 5.00 22.54 26.00
C PHE A 503 4.00 22.38 27.16
N GLU A 504 2.97 23.21 27.18
CA GLU A 504 1.88 23.12 28.16
C GLU A 504 1.13 21.80 28.04
N THR A 505 0.63 21.30 29.15
CA THR A 505 -0.17 20.08 29.25
C THR A 505 -1.59 20.43 29.74
N VAL A 506 -2.52 19.52 29.51
CA VAL A 506 -3.89 19.64 30.03
C VAL A 506 -4.12 18.65 31.15
N GLU A 507 -5.03 18.98 32.07
CA GLU A 507 -5.47 18.08 33.13
C GLU A 507 -6.29 16.93 32.57
N ILE A 508 -5.87 15.69 32.83
CA ILE A 508 -6.54 14.49 32.34
C ILE A 508 -7.84 14.26 33.11
N GLY A 509 -8.88 13.80 32.39
CA GLY A 509 -10.19 13.51 32.99
C GLY A 509 -11.06 14.74 33.20
N ARG A 510 -10.61 15.94 32.82
CA ARG A 510 -11.37 17.17 32.95
C ARG A 510 -11.93 17.63 31.62
N ALA A 511 -13.27 17.76 31.56
CA ALA A 511 -13.94 18.33 30.40
C ALA A 511 -13.81 19.87 30.38
N LEU A 512 -13.59 20.44 29.18
CA LEU A 512 -13.57 21.88 28.99
C LEU A 512 -15.00 22.36 28.68
N LYS A 513 -15.58 23.17 29.59
CA LYS A 513 -16.88 23.74 29.41
C LYS A 513 -16.84 24.90 28.42
N ARG A 514 -17.37 24.70 27.20
CA ARG A 514 -17.42 25.70 26.14
C ARG A 514 -18.59 26.68 26.29
N ARG A 515 -19.75 26.20 26.76
CA ARG A 515 -20.98 26.97 26.97
C ARG A 515 -21.69 26.59 28.22
N THR A 516 -22.46 27.56 28.78
CA THR A 516 -23.35 27.34 29.90
C THR A 516 -24.76 27.08 29.37
N GLY A 517 -25.48 26.17 29.98
CA GLY A 517 -26.88 25.84 29.71
C GLY A 517 -27.51 25.14 30.88
N THR A 518 -28.85 25.01 30.86
CA THR A 518 -29.61 24.44 31.97
C THR A 518 -30.48 23.24 31.63
N ARG A 519 -30.69 22.95 30.31
CA ARG A 519 -31.61 21.88 29.88
C ARG A 519 -30.87 20.70 29.20
N THR A 520 -29.90 20.98 28.39
CA THR A 520 -29.23 19.95 27.56
C THR A 520 -27.74 20.13 27.63
N ALA A 521 -26.99 19.03 27.82
CA ALA A 521 -25.53 18.99 27.71
C ALA A 521 -25.11 18.31 26.42
N PHE A 522 -24.28 18.98 25.62
CA PHE A 522 -23.60 18.37 24.48
C PHE A 522 -22.20 17.98 24.92
N LEU A 523 -21.83 16.71 24.72
CA LEU A 523 -20.50 16.19 24.99
C LEU A 523 -19.79 15.97 23.66
N GLY A 524 -18.76 16.75 23.37
CA GLY A 524 -18.01 16.71 22.12
C GLY A 524 -16.61 16.14 22.29
N PHE A 525 -16.20 15.25 21.40
CA PHE A 525 -14.85 14.72 21.30
C PHE A 525 -14.27 15.03 19.92
N GLY A 526 -13.01 15.49 19.90
CA GLY A 526 -12.30 15.78 18.67
C GLY A 526 -12.99 16.84 17.81
N SER A 527 -12.87 16.73 16.50
CA SER A 527 -13.42 17.68 15.53
C SER A 527 -14.94 17.86 15.60
N MET A 528 -15.68 16.89 16.18
CA MET A 528 -17.12 17.00 16.40
C MET A 528 -17.51 18.10 17.40
N THR A 529 -16.60 18.54 18.26
CA THR A 529 -16.80 19.68 19.15
C THR A 529 -17.18 20.94 18.38
N ASN A 530 -16.52 21.19 17.23
CA ASN A 530 -16.81 22.35 16.37
C ASN A 530 -18.22 22.28 15.76
N VAL A 531 -18.72 21.09 15.49
CA VAL A 531 -20.10 20.87 15.00
C VAL A 531 -21.10 21.14 16.11
N LEU A 532 -20.83 20.65 17.32
CA LEU A 532 -21.69 20.87 18.49
C LEU A 532 -21.74 22.34 18.92
N GLU A 533 -20.63 23.08 18.80
CA GLU A 533 -20.63 24.52 19.06
C GLU A 533 -21.56 25.27 18.10
N LYS A 534 -21.54 24.94 16.81
CA LYS A 534 -22.47 25.50 15.82
C LYS A 534 -23.90 25.11 16.08
N LEU A 535 -24.16 23.83 16.40
CA LEU A 535 -25.51 23.35 16.76
C LEU A 535 -26.06 24.07 17.99
N SER A 536 -25.23 24.27 19.00
CA SER A 536 -25.59 25.02 20.23
C SER A 536 -25.99 26.47 19.92
N LEU A 537 -25.40 27.11 18.89
CA LEU A 537 -25.78 28.47 18.46
C LEU A 537 -27.16 28.50 17.81
N ILE A 538 -27.50 27.54 16.97
CA ILE A 538 -28.77 27.46 16.25
C ILE A 538 -29.93 27.38 17.25
N HIS A 539 -29.81 26.59 18.31
CA HIS A 539 -30.82 26.44 19.35
C HIS A 539 -30.99 27.66 20.29
N ILE A 540 -30.05 28.61 20.25
CA ILE A 540 -30.12 29.85 21.03
C ILE A 540 -30.67 31.01 20.19
N SER A 541 -30.38 31.03 18.90
CA SER A 541 -30.70 32.15 17.99
C SER A 541 -32.00 31.99 17.22
N GLU A 542 -32.54 30.78 17.08
CA GLU A 542 -33.84 30.54 16.43
C GLU A 542 -34.85 29.99 17.45
N PRO A 543 -35.97 30.69 17.72
CA PRO A 543 -37.09 30.06 18.35
C PRO A 543 -37.58 28.92 17.45
N THR A 544 -37.72 27.74 18.00
CA THR A 544 -38.25 26.55 17.32
C THR A 544 -39.42 26.91 16.42
N ARG A 545 -39.24 26.85 15.11
CA ARG A 545 -40.39 26.77 14.18
C ARG A 545 -41.09 25.45 14.48
N PRO A 546 -42.41 25.47 14.75
CA PRO A 546 -43.15 24.23 14.85
C PRO A 546 -43.01 23.48 13.54
N ILE A 547 -42.64 22.21 13.60
CA ILE A 547 -42.74 21.29 12.45
C ILE A 547 -44.24 21.09 12.25
N SER A 548 -44.81 21.75 11.25
CA SER A 548 -46.18 21.51 10.76
C SER A 548 -46.18 20.31 9.83
#